data_3c35da9ea31e142b95bcb4122bf89ad5
#
_entry.id   3c35da9ea31e142b95bcb4122bf89ad5
#
_cell.length_a   1.000
_cell.length_b   1.000
_cell.length_c   1.000
_cell.angle_alpha   90.00
_cell.angle_beta   90.00
_cell.angle_gamma   90.00
#
_symmetry.space_group_name_H-M   'P 1'
#
loop_
_entity.id
_entity.type
_entity.pdbx_description
1 polymer ?
#
loop_
_entity_poly.entity_id
_entity_poly.type
_entity_poly.pdbx_seq_one_letter_code
_entity_poly.pdbx_strand_id
1 'polypeptide(L)'
;KLLEGRAGVLVDGSPIALTLPYMLIEDFQSSQDYFVTPYRATVSRILRMTAVIAALFLPALYVAAQLFKLQLLPFGLLMTVSGGIQDLSLSPGLEMFFLLAVLEILIEASIRMPKYVALALSVIGALVLGDTAVKAGLVSSPAIIIVALSGISAYTVPDLTGTLSVVRIALLLAAGSIGTYGVVLLTALILYYLVTAD
;
A
#
# COMPACT_ATOMS: atom_id res chain seq x y z
N LYS A 1 -19.04 7.90 17.49
CA LYS A 1 -19.82 8.15 16.25
C LYS A 1 -21.30 8.45 16.56
N LEU A 2 -22.04 7.60 17.28
CA LEU A 2 -23.45 7.88 17.63
C LEU A 2 -23.62 9.14 18.48
N LEU A 3 -22.71 9.41 19.41
CA LEU A 3 -22.69 10.61 20.24
C LEU A 3 -22.39 11.90 19.45
N GLU A 4 -21.92 11.77 18.24
CA GLU A 4 -21.63 12.86 17.30
C GLU A 4 -22.83 13.19 16.39
N GLY A 5 -24.01 12.61 16.70
CA GLY A 5 -25.26 12.91 15.99
C GLY A 5 -25.51 12.04 14.75
N ARG A 6 -24.85 10.90 14.61
CA ARG A 6 -25.03 9.98 13.47
C ARG A 6 -26.13 8.95 13.72
N ALA A 7 -26.75 8.52 12.63
CA ALA A 7 -27.70 7.43 12.65
C ALA A 7 -26.96 6.08 12.65
N GLY A 8 -27.36 5.19 13.55
CA GLY A 8 -26.88 3.81 13.60
C GLY A 8 -27.97 2.86 13.13
N VAL A 9 -27.65 1.96 12.20
CA VAL A 9 -28.54 0.90 11.73
C VAL A 9 -28.04 -0.44 12.27
N LEU A 10 -28.87 -1.11 13.03
CA LEU A 10 -28.62 -2.47 13.52
C LEU A 10 -29.48 -3.43 12.72
N VAL A 11 -28.88 -4.49 12.21
CA VAL A 11 -29.55 -5.56 11.46
C VAL A 11 -29.52 -6.82 12.30
N ASP A 12 -30.68 -7.43 12.49
CA ASP A 12 -30.78 -8.69 13.25
C ASP A 12 -29.96 -9.80 12.57
N GLY A 13 -29.20 -10.55 13.38
CA GLY A 13 -28.29 -11.58 12.88
C GLY A 13 -26.91 -11.09 12.40
N SER A 14 -26.65 -9.77 12.39
CA SER A 14 -25.34 -9.21 12.05
C SER A 14 -24.63 -8.67 13.30
N PRO A 15 -23.35 -9.05 13.55
CA PRO A 15 -22.57 -8.49 14.67
C PRO A 15 -22.05 -7.07 14.37
N ILE A 16 -22.37 -6.48 13.22
CA ILE A 16 -21.84 -5.20 12.73
C ILE A 16 -22.97 -4.16 12.71
N ALA A 17 -22.72 -2.98 13.31
CA ALA A 17 -23.60 -1.83 13.21
C ALA A 17 -23.14 -0.92 12.07
N LEU A 18 -24.06 -0.50 11.22
CA LEU A 18 -23.79 0.48 10.17
C LEU A 18 -24.03 1.90 10.72
N THR A 19 -23.10 2.82 10.46
CA THR A 19 -23.24 4.24 10.84
C THR A 19 -23.33 5.10 9.58
N LEU A 20 -24.32 6.01 9.56
CA LEU A 20 -24.60 6.91 8.43
C LEU A 20 -24.58 8.37 8.91
N PRO A 21 -24.09 9.34 8.13
CA PRO A 21 -23.38 9.16 6.85
C PRO A 21 -21.96 8.60 7.04
N TYR A 22 -21.43 7.93 6.00
CA TYR A 22 -20.03 7.47 5.96
C TYR A 22 -19.15 8.61 5.43
N MET A 23 -18.00 8.84 6.06
CA MET A 23 -16.97 9.77 5.57
C MET A 23 -15.62 9.07 5.53
N LEU A 24 -14.94 9.15 4.39
CA LEU A 24 -13.62 8.53 4.19
C LEU A 24 -12.58 8.91 5.27
N ILE A 25 -12.64 10.15 5.77
CA ILE A 25 -11.72 10.63 6.81
C ILE A 25 -11.84 9.87 8.14
N GLU A 26 -12.92 9.14 8.35
CA GLU A 26 -13.13 8.35 9.56
C GLU A 26 -12.35 7.06 9.60
N ASP A 27 -11.99 6.53 8.45
CA ASP A 27 -11.15 5.33 8.38
C ASP A 27 -9.74 5.61 8.91
N PHE A 28 -9.33 6.88 8.90
CA PHE A 28 -8.08 7.32 9.53
C PHE A 28 -8.19 7.49 11.06
N GLN A 29 -9.40 7.33 11.64
CA GLN A 29 -9.64 7.45 13.07
C GLN A 29 -9.87 6.07 13.67
N SER A 30 -9.04 5.67 14.62
CA SER A 30 -9.27 4.46 15.41
C SER A 30 -10.07 4.79 16.67
N SER A 31 -10.86 3.84 17.14
CA SER A 31 -11.55 3.94 18.45
C SER A 31 -10.56 4.17 19.60
N GLN A 32 -9.33 3.70 19.48
CA GLN A 32 -8.28 3.90 20.49
C GLN A 32 -7.83 5.37 20.62
N ASP A 33 -8.01 6.20 19.57
CA ASP A 33 -7.60 7.61 19.57
C ASP A 33 -8.41 8.44 20.60
N TYR A 34 -9.61 7.96 20.99
CA TYR A 34 -10.46 8.61 22.00
C TYR A 34 -10.03 8.33 23.44
N PHE A 35 -9.21 7.30 23.67
CA PHE A 35 -8.77 6.87 25.00
C PHE A 35 -7.33 7.30 25.33
N VAL A 36 -6.63 7.97 24.40
CA VAL A 36 -5.25 8.45 24.57
C VAL A 36 -5.20 9.97 24.63
N THR A 37 -4.06 10.50 25.05
CA THR A 37 -3.84 11.96 25.10
C THR A 37 -3.98 12.58 23.71
N PRO A 38 -4.50 13.84 23.59
CA PRO A 38 -4.74 14.49 22.29
C PRO A 38 -3.50 14.55 21.38
N TYR A 39 -2.34 14.80 21.95
CA TYR A 39 -1.07 14.84 21.20
C TYR A 39 -0.74 13.50 20.56
N ARG A 40 -0.89 12.41 21.30
CA ARG A 40 -0.64 11.06 20.80
C ARG A 40 -1.66 10.67 19.72
N ALA A 41 -2.92 11.02 19.89
CA ALA A 41 -3.97 10.79 18.89
C ALA A 41 -3.65 11.52 17.57
N THR A 42 -3.20 12.78 17.66
CA THR A 42 -2.82 13.58 16.47
C THR A 42 -1.64 12.95 15.73
N VAL A 43 -0.58 12.56 16.43
CA VAL A 43 0.59 11.90 15.82
C VAL A 43 0.18 10.59 15.15
N SER A 44 -0.67 9.77 15.79
CA SER A 44 -1.13 8.51 15.20
C SER A 44 -1.96 8.73 13.93
N ARG A 45 -2.80 9.77 13.88
CA ARG A 45 -3.57 10.13 12.66
C ARG A 45 -2.65 10.56 11.52
N ILE A 46 -1.67 11.41 11.80
CA ILE A 46 -0.67 11.84 10.80
C ILE A 46 0.09 10.64 10.27
N LEU A 47 0.52 9.72 11.15
CA LEU A 47 1.20 8.49 10.75
C LEU A 47 0.33 7.61 9.84
N ARG A 48 -0.97 7.46 10.13
CA ARG A 48 -1.87 6.69 9.25
C ARG A 48 -2.03 7.37 7.88
N MET A 49 -2.20 8.69 7.85
CA MET A 49 -2.28 9.43 6.58
C MET A 49 -1.01 9.29 5.75
N THR A 50 0.17 9.47 6.36
CA THR A 50 1.45 9.30 5.67
C THR A 50 1.67 7.85 5.23
N ALA A 51 1.24 6.87 6.02
CA ALA A 51 1.31 5.45 5.65
C ALA A 51 0.44 5.12 4.43
N VAL A 52 -0.80 5.62 4.36
CA VAL A 52 -1.66 5.42 3.18
C VAL A 52 -1.04 6.04 1.93
N ILE A 53 -0.49 7.25 2.03
CA ILE A 53 0.24 7.89 0.92
C ILE A 53 1.43 7.02 0.51
N ALA A 54 2.22 6.55 1.46
CA ALA A 54 3.35 5.65 1.19
C ALA A 54 2.89 4.33 0.54
N ALA A 55 1.83 3.72 1.05
CA ALA A 55 1.27 2.49 0.49
C ALA A 55 0.89 2.61 -0.98
N LEU A 56 0.31 3.74 -1.38
CA LEU A 56 -0.14 4.00 -2.75
C LEU A 56 1.00 4.40 -3.68
N PHE A 57 1.82 5.37 -3.25
CA PHE A 57 2.72 6.06 -4.16
C PHE A 57 4.12 5.45 -4.23
N LEU A 58 4.62 4.78 -3.17
CA LEU A 58 6.00 4.27 -3.17
C LEU A 58 6.30 3.33 -4.35
N PRO A 59 5.48 2.30 -4.65
CA PRO A 59 5.75 1.40 -5.77
C PRO A 59 5.69 2.11 -7.13
N ALA A 60 4.69 2.97 -7.31
CA ALA A 60 4.49 3.70 -8.56
C ALA A 60 5.62 4.72 -8.82
N LEU A 61 6.02 5.48 -7.79
CA LEU A 61 7.12 6.44 -7.89
C LEU A 61 8.46 5.75 -8.14
N TYR A 62 8.70 4.60 -7.50
CA TYR A 62 9.91 3.82 -7.74
C TYR A 62 10.04 3.39 -9.20
N VAL A 63 8.97 2.84 -9.79
CA VAL A 63 8.95 2.44 -11.21
C VAL A 63 9.08 3.65 -12.14
N ALA A 64 8.36 4.73 -11.86
CA ALA A 64 8.44 5.96 -12.64
C ALA A 64 9.85 6.58 -12.60
N ALA A 65 10.52 6.55 -11.44
CA ALA A 65 11.88 7.03 -11.29
C ALA A 65 12.88 6.17 -12.07
N GLN A 66 12.74 4.84 -12.02
CA GLN A 66 13.64 3.93 -12.75
C GLN A 66 13.49 4.01 -14.26
N LEU A 67 12.26 4.08 -14.76
CA LEU A 67 12.02 4.06 -16.22
C LEU A 67 12.25 5.42 -16.89
N PHE A 68 11.94 6.52 -16.19
CA PHE A 68 11.86 7.83 -16.84
C PHE A 68 12.80 8.90 -16.26
N LYS A 69 13.14 8.83 -14.97
CA LYS A 69 13.90 9.88 -14.29
C LYS A 69 14.78 9.35 -13.15
N LEU A 70 15.79 8.58 -13.47
CA LEU A 70 16.79 8.12 -12.48
C LEU A 70 17.42 9.28 -11.67
N GLN A 71 17.47 10.48 -12.23
CA GLN A 71 18.02 11.68 -11.58
C GLN A 71 17.20 12.19 -10.39
N LEU A 72 15.96 11.75 -10.22
CA LEU A 72 15.13 12.11 -9.06
C LEU A 72 15.49 11.35 -7.78
N LEU A 73 16.24 10.26 -7.91
CA LEU A 73 16.66 9.47 -6.76
C LEU A 73 17.86 10.14 -6.05
N PRO A 74 17.90 10.19 -4.71
CA PRO A 74 19.10 10.59 -3.98
C PRO A 74 20.31 9.76 -4.42
N PHE A 75 21.47 10.40 -4.51
CA PHE A 75 22.68 9.78 -5.07
C PHE A 75 23.01 8.39 -4.47
N GLY A 76 22.84 8.23 -3.14
CA GLY A 76 23.04 6.94 -2.48
C GLY A 76 22.08 5.85 -2.94
N LEU A 77 20.79 6.17 -3.13
CA LEU A 77 19.79 5.24 -3.67
C LEU A 77 20.04 4.96 -5.15
N LEU A 78 20.44 5.96 -5.91
CA LEU A 78 20.77 5.82 -7.34
C LEU A 78 21.89 4.80 -7.56
N MET A 79 22.95 4.84 -6.77
CA MET A 79 24.05 3.86 -6.84
C MET A 79 23.59 2.45 -6.50
N THR A 80 22.76 2.30 -5.46
CA THR A 80 22.23 0.99 -5.03
C THR A 80 21.27 0.43 -6.07
N VAL A 81 20.39 1.27 -6.62
CA VAL A 81 19.42 0.89 -7.65
C VAL A 81 20.13 0.55 -8.96
N SER A 82 21.07 1.40 -9.42
CA SER A 82 21.79 1.16 -10.69
C SER A 82 22.67 -0.10 -10.64
N GLY A 83 23.29 -0.38 -9.48
CA GLY A 83 24.06 -1.61 -9.27
C GLY A 83 23.21 -2.87 -9.23
N GLY A 84 21.95 -2.77 -8.71
CA GLY A 84 21.04 -3.91 -8.63
C GLY A 84 20.28 -4.23 -9.93
N ILE A 85 20.24 -3.32 -10.90
CA ILE A 85 19.47 -3.48 -12.15
C ILE A 85 20.28 -4.17 -13.25
N GLN A 86 21.62 -4.06 -13.24
CA GLN A 86 22.45 -4.50 -14.36
C GLN A 86 22.36 -5.99 -14.71
N ASP A 87 21.94 -6.82 -13.74
CA ASP A 87 21.84 -8.28 -13.91
C ASP A 87 20.39 -8.82 -13.79
N LEU A 88 19.38 -7.94 -13.81
CA LEU A 88 17.99 -8.34 -13.64
C LEU A 88 17.38 -8.85 -14.96
N SER A 89 16.69 -10.00 -14.87
CA SER A 89 15.98 -10.61 -16.01
C SER A 89 14.67 -9.89 -16.36
N LEU A 90 14.07 -9.12 -15.43
CA LEU A 90 12.79 -8.46 -15.57
C LEU A 90 12.95 -6.94 -15.71
N SER A 91 12.07 -6.32 -16.51
CA SER A 91 11.98 -4.85 -16.54
C SER A 91 11.46 -4.33 -15.20
N PRO A 92 11.83 -3.10 -14.75
CA PRO A 92 11.44 -2.56 -13.46
C PRO A 92 9.93 -2.54 -13.20
N GLY A 93 9.13 -2.29 -14.24
CA GLY A 93 7.67 -2.31 -14.15
C GLY A 93 7.12 -3.72 -13.93
N LEU A 94 7.66 -4.71 -14.66
CA LEU A 94 7.24 -6.12 -14.50
C LEU A 94 7.71 -6.69 -13.16
N GLU A 95 8.92 -6.37 -12.73
CA GLU A 95 9.45 -6.72 -11.41
C GLU A 95 8.51 -6.27 -10.29
N MET A 96 8.17 -4.98 -10.29
CA MET A 96 7.30 -4.40 -9.28
C MET A 96 5.89 -4.97 -9.34
N PHE A 97 5.33 -5.17 -10.54
CA PHE A 97 4.03 -5.78 -10.72
C PHE A 97 3.99 -7.21 -10.16
N PHE A 98 5.02 -8.00 -10.45
CA PHE A 98 5.16 -9.37 -9.93
C PHE A 98 5.20 -9.38 -8.39
N LEU A 99 6.03 -8.53 -7.79
CA LEU A 99 6.16 -8.43 -6.34
C LEU A 99 4.84 -8.00 -5.68
N LEU A 100 4.13 -7.02 -6.25
CA LEU A 100 2.82 -6.61 -5.76
C LEU A 100 1.77 -7.71 -5.90
N ALA A 101 1.75 -8.43 -7.03
CA ALA A 101 0.83 -9.55 -7.21
C ALA A 101 1.06 -10.65 -6.17
N VAL A 102 2.31 -10.99 -5.88
CA VAL A 102 2.63 -11.95 -4.82
C VAL A 102 2.22 -11.42 -3.45
N LEU A 103 2.46 -10.14 -3.16
CA LEU A 103 2.02 -9.52 -1.91
C LEU A 103 0.50 -9.62 -1.75
N GLU A 104 -0.29 -9.32 -2.79
CA GLU A 104 -1.76 -9.43 -2.74
C GLU A 104 -2.22 -10.85 -2.51
N ILE A 105 -1.59 -11.84 -3.16
CA ILE A 105 -1.89 -13.26 -2.92
C ILE A 105 -1.60 -13.63 -1.46
N LEU A 106 -0.49 -13.16 -0.89
CA LEU A 106 -0.15 -13.41 0.51
C LEU A 106 -1.14 -12.77 1.48
N ILE A 107 -1.57 -11.54 1.19
CA ILE A 107 -2.59 -10.82 1.98
C ILE A 107 -3.92 -11.60 1.94
N GLU A 108 -4.40 -11.96 0.75
CA GLU A 108 -5.64 -12.69 0.57
C GLU A 108 -5.61 -14.07 1.23
N ALA A 109 -4.48 -14.79 1.10
CA ALA A 109 -4.28 -16.07 1.76
C ALA A 109 -4.31 -15.92 3.30
N SER A 110 -3.67 -14.88 3.85
CA SER A 110 -3.58 -14.67 5.30
C SER A 110 -4.94 -14.42 5.96
N ILE A 111 -5.87 -13.81 5.26
CA ILE A 111 -7.23 -13.53 5.77
C ILE A 111 -8.06 -14.82 5.86
N ARG A 112 -7.82 -15.78 4.96
CA ARG A 112 -8.61 -17.01 4.85
C ARG A 112 -8.05 -18.19 5.65
N MET A 113 -6.82 -18.09 6.13
CA MET A 113 -6.15 -19.19 6.82
C MET A 113 -6.18 -19.07 8.36
N PRO A 114 -6.12 -20.18 9.09
CA PRO A 114 -5.88 -20.17 10.53
C PRO A 114 -4.56 -19.47 10.87
N LYS A 115 -4.50 -18.75 12.00
CA LYS A 115 -3.37 -17.88 12.39
C LYS A 115 -2.00 -18.57 12.33
N TYR A 116 -1.89 -19.83 12.74
CA TYR A 116 -0.62 -20.57 12.72
C TYR A 116 -0.17 -20.94 11.30
N VAL A 117 -1.10 -21.19 10.38
CA VAL A 117 -0.78 -21.45 8.97
C VAL A 117 -0.35 -20.15 8.29
N ALA A 118 -1.03 -19.04 8.57
CA ALA A 118 -0.66 -17.73 8.06
C ALA A 118 0.74 -17.30 8.51
N LEU A 119 1.13 -17.61 9.76
CA LEU A 119 2.48 -17.35 10.27
C LEU A 119 3.52 -18.19 9.52
N ALA A 120 3.29 -19.48 9.33
CA ALA A 120 4.21 -20.34 8.58
C ALA A 120 4.36 -19.87 7.12
N LEU A 121 3.25 -19.50 6.48
CA LEU A 121 3.25 -18.98 5.11
C LEU A 121 4.01 -17.65 5.00
N SER A 122 3.88 -16.77 5.99
CA SER A 122 4.62 -15.49 6.01
C SER A 122 6.13 -15.69 6.11
N VAL A 123 6.58 -16.69 6.92
CA VAL A 123 8.01 -17.03 7.03
C VAL A 123 8.54 -17.61 5.72
N ILE A 124 7.80 -18.54 5.11
CA ILE A 124 8.17 -19.14 3.82
C ILE A 124 8.20 -18.06 2.73
N GLY A 125 7.18 -17.21 2.68
CA GLY A 125 7.11 -16.08 1.74
C GLY A 125 8.30 -15.14 1.88
N ALA A 126 8.64 -14.72 3.10
CA ALA A 126 9.78 -13.85 3.37
C ALA A 126 11.11 -14.51 2.95
N LEU A 127 11.29 -15.79 3.23
CA LEU A 127 12.53 -16.53 2.90
C LEU A 127 12.65 -16.76 1.39
N VAL A 128 11.58 -17.23 0.74
CA VAL A 128 11.59 -17.52 -0.70
C VAL A 128 11.66 -16.24 -1.53
N LEU A 129 10.86 -15.23 -1.22
CA LEU A 129 10.85 -14.00 -1.99
C LEU A 129 12.02 -13.07 -1.61
N GLY A 130 12.35 -12.98 -0.30
CA GLY A 130 13.39 -12.06 0.16
C GLY A 130 14.80 -12.50 -0.20
N ASP A 131 15.14 -13.78 -0.06
CA ASP A 131 16.52 -14.24 -0.22
C ASP A 131 16.73 -14.97 -1.57
N THR A 132 15.87 -15.92 -1.91
CA THR A 132 16.09 -16.73 -3.11
C THR A 132 15.80 -15.99 -4.40
N ALA A 133 14.75 -15.15 -4.46
CA ALA A 133 14.42 -14.40 -5.66
C ALA A 133 15.47 -13.31 -5.97
N VAL A 134 16.05 -12.69 -4.93
CA VAL A 134 17.17 -11.73 -5.10
C VAL A 134 18.42 -12.46 -5.58
N LYS A 135 18.79 -13.60 -4.96
CA LYS A 135 19.95 -14.40 -5.35
C LYS A 135 19.82 -14.95 -6.77
N ALA A 136 18.60 -15.24 -7.21
CA ALA A 136 18.32 -15.71 -8.56
C ALA A 136 18.35 -14.59 -9.62
N GLY A 137 18.53 -13.31 -9.23
CA GLY A 137 18.49 -12.17 -10.15
C GLY A 137 17.11 -11.93 -10.75
N LEU A 138 16.04 -12.41 -10.11
CA LEU A 138 14.66 -12.18 -10.58
C LEU A 138 14.12 -10.84 -10.14
N VAL A 139 14.49 -10.40 -8.92
CA VAL A 139 14.05 -9.15 -8.31
C VAL A 139 15.21 -8.46 -7.60
N SER A 140 15.16 -7.13 -7.54
CA SER A 140 16.15 -6.33 -6.85
C SER A 140 15.85 -6.17 -5.35
N SER A 141 16.88 -6.07 -4.53
CA SER A 141 16.72 -5.80 -3.10
C SER A 141 15.95 -4.50 -2.82
N PRO A 142 16.19 -3.37 -3.52
CA PRO A 142 15.41 -2.16 -3.34
C PRO A 142 13.91 -2.34 -3.62
N ALA A 143 13.54 -3.08 -4.67
CA ALA A 143 12.13 -3.32 -5.01
C ALA A 143 11.40 -4.07 -3.89
N ILE A 144 12.04 -5.10 -3.29
CA ILE A 144 11.47 -5.82 -2.16
C ILE A 144 11.24 -4.90 -0.96
N ILE A 145 12.21 -4.03 -0.64
CA ILE A 145 12.07 -3.07 0.47
C ILE A 145 10.89 -2.13 0.22
N ILE A 146 10.74 -1.61 -0.99
CA ILE A 146 9.65 -0.72 -1.38
C ILE A 146 8.29 -1.42 -1.26
N VAL A 147 8.17 -2.66 -1.76
CA VAL A 147 6.94 -3.44 -1.68
C VAL A 147 6.60 -3.80 -0.24
N ALA A 148 7.59 -4.22 0.55
CA ALA A 148 7.40 -4.52 1.97
C ALA A 148 6.91 -3.29 2.74
N LEU A 149 7.54 -2.12 2.52
CA LEU A 149 7.14 -0.87 3.15
C LEU A 149 5.73 -0.45 2.72
N SER A 150 5.40 -0.57 1.44
CA SER A 150 4.05 -0.33 0.92
C SER A 150 3.00 -1.26 1.55
N GLY A 151 3.32 -2.56 1.67
CA GLY A 151 2.44 -3.55 2.30
C GLY A 151 2.19 -3.27 3.78
N ILE A 152 3.27 -3.06 4.55
CA ILE A 152 3.17 -2.72 5.99
C ILE A 152 2.36 -1.43 6.18
N SER A 153 2.58 -0.44 5.32
CA SER A 153 1.85 0.84 5.36
C SER A 153 0.35 0.67 5.09
N ALA A 154 -0.05 -0.24 4.20
CA ALA A 154 -1.45 -0.52 3.92
C ALA A 154 -2.18 -1.11 5.14
N TYR A 155 -1.51 -1.89 6.00
CA TYR A 155 -2.11 -2.45 7.21
C TYR A 155 -2.38 -1.43 8.32
N THR A 156 -1.89 -0.19 8.21
CA THR A 156 -2.21 0.85 9.20
C THR A 156 -3.66 1.28 9.16
N VAL A 157 -4.36 1.05 8.03
CA VAL A 157 -5.80 1.31 7.85
C VAL A 157 -6.44 0.07 7.23
N PRO A 158 -6.80 -0.94 8.05
CA PRO A 158 -7.30 -2.23 7.56
C PRO A 158 -8.56 -2.12 6.71
N ASP A 159 -9.45 -1.18 7.03
CA ASP A 159 -10.73 -0.97 6.34
C ASP A 159 -10.54 -0.55 4.87
N LEU A 160 -9.43 0.10 4.55
CA LEU A 160 -9.11 0.56 3.20
C LEU A 160 -8.22 -0.41 2.40
N THR A 161 -7.73 -1.50 2.99
CA THR A 161 -6.71 -2.37 2.37
C THR A 161 -7.12 -2.84 0.97
N GLY A 162 -8.36 -3.29 0.78
CA GLY A 162 -8.85 -3.74 -0.52
C GLY A 162 -8.90 -2.63 -1.57
N THR A 163 -9.35 -1.43 -1.20
CA THR A 163 -9.36 -0.26 -2.09
C THR A 163 -7.94 0.19 -2.43
N LEU A 164 -7.05 0.23 -1.43
CA LEU A 164 -5.64 0.57 -1.62
C LEU A 164 -4.94 -0.38 -2.58
N SER A 165 -5.23 -1.67 -2.54
CA SER A 165 -4.67 -2.68 -3.44
C SER A 165 -5.02 -2.37 -4.91
N VAL A 166 -6.29 -2.12 -5.20
CA VAL A 166 -6.74 -1.81 -6.57
C VAL A 166 -6.12 -0.50 -7.07
N VAL A 167 -6.16 0.55 -6.26
CA VAL A 167 -5.61 1.86 -6.62
C VAL A 167 -4.10 1.79 -6.82
N ARG A 168 -3.39 1.04 -5.98
CA ARG A 168 -1.94 0.83 -6.09
C ARG A 168 -1.54 0.16 -7.40
N ILE A 169 -2.26 -0.89 -7.81
CA ILE A 169 -2.02 -1.57 -9.10
C ILE A 169 -2.31 -0.62 -10.26
N ALA A 170 -3.39 0.14 -10.20
CA ALA A 170 -3.72 1.12 -11.24
C ALA A 170 -2.64 2.21 -11.35
N LEU A 171 -2.14 2.75 -10.22
CA LEU A 171 -1.04 3.72 -10.18
C LEU A 171 0.26 3.13 -10.73
N LEU A 172 0.54 1.85 -10.45
CA LEU A 172 1.71 1.17 -10.99
C LEU A 172 1.65 1.05 -12.51
N LEU A 173 0.50 0.67 -13.07
CA LEU A 173 0.30 0.58 -14.53
C LEU A 173 0.43 1.95 -15.20
N ALA A 174 -0.12 3.00 -14.58
CA ALA A 174 0.04 4.38 -15.06
C ALA A 174 1.50 4.84 -14.99
N ALA A 175 2.23 4.49 -13.92
CA ALA A 175 3.65 4.77 -13.77
C ALA A 175 4.49 4.06 -14.83
N GLY A 176 4.18 2.81 -15.13
CA GLY A 176 4.90 2.02 -16.14
C GLY A 176 4.66 2.48 -17.58
N SER A 177 3.49 3.07 -17.88
CA SER A 177 3.12 3.51 -19.23
C SER A 177 3.57 4.94 -19.55
N ILE A 178 3.30 5.89 -18.67
CA ILE A 178 3.48 7.35 -18.91
C ILE A 178 4.46 7.97 -17.89
N GLY A 179 4.97 7.18 -16.96
CA GLY A 179 5.88 7.64 -15.91
C GLY A 179 5.20 8.51 -14.86
N THR A 180 5.94 9.51 -14.37
CA THR A 180 5.43 10.42 -13.33
C THR A 180 4.18 11.20 -13.75
N TYR A 181 4.04 11.52 -15.03
CA TYR A 181 2.84 12.19 -15.54
C TYR A 181 1.59 11.32 -15.41
N GLY A 182 1.71 9.99 -15.66
CA GLY A 182 0.63 9.04 -15.47
C GLY A 182 0.18 8.95 -14.02
N VAL A 183 1.14 8.93 -13.09
CA VAL A 183 0.84 8.93 -11.65
C VAL A 183 0.07 10.19 -11.24
N VAL A 184 0.52 11.37 -11.66
CA VAL A 184 -0.13 12.65 -11.35
C VAL A 184 -1.54 12.72 -11.95
N LEU A 185 -1.69 12.33 -13.21
CA LEU A 185 -2.99 12.35 -13.90
C LEU A 185 -3.99 11.41 -13.24
N LEU A 186 -3.59 10.18 -12.96
CA LEU A 186 -4.47 9.20 -12.29
C LEU A 186 -4.81 9.65 -10.87
N THR A 187 -3.86 10.21 -10.13
CA THR A 187 -4.12 10.76 -8.80
C THR A 187 -5.13 11.90 -8.85
N ALA A 188 -5.00 12.83 -9.81
CA ALA A 188 -5.95 13.92 -10.01
C ALA A 188 -7.36 13.39 -10.34
N LEU A 189 -7.44 12.34 -11.16
CA LEU A 189 -8.72 11.71 -11.52
C LEU A 189 -9.38 11.02 -10.32
N ILE A 190 -8.60 10.32 -9.49
CA ILE A 190 -9.11 9.70 -8.25
C ILE A 190 -9.61 10.77 -7.28
N LEU A 191 -8.85 11.85 -7.08
CA LEU A 191 -9.27 12.95 -6.22
C LEU A 191 -10.54 13.64 -6.75
N TYR A 192 -10.62 13.87 -8.06
CA TYR A 192 -11.82 14.39 -8.69
C TYR A 192 -13.04 13.48 -8.45
N TYR A 193 -12.86 12.17 -8.63
CA TYR A 193 -13.92 11.19 -8.36
C TYR A 193 -14.36 11.21 -6.90
N LEU A 194 -13.43 11.24 -5.94
CA LEU A 194 -13.74 11.30 -4.52
C LEU A 194 -14.52 12.57 -4.13
N VAL A 195 -14.21 13.72 -4.74
CA VAL A 195 -14.91 15.00 -4.47
C VAL A 195 -16.29 15.06 -5.14
N THR A 196 -16.49 14.34 -6.25
CA THR A 196 -17.79 14.35 -6.97
C THR A 196 -18.72 13.21 -6.58
N ALA A 197 -18.22 12.19 -5.86
CA ALA A 197 -19.01 11.05 -5.41
C ALA A 197 -19.77 11.32 -4.08
N ASP A 198 -19.50 12.43 -3.40
CA ASP A 198 -20.27 12.97 -2.29
C ASP A 198 -21.45 13.81 -2.84
#